data_163e89d383b05a63f13889f53681c3c7
#
_entry.id   163e89d383b05a63f13889f53681c3c7
#
_cell.length_a   1.000
_cell.length_b   1.000
_cell.length_c   1.000
_cell.angle_alpha   90.00
_cell.angle_beta   90.00
_cell.angle_gamma   90.00
#
_symmetry.space_group_name_H-M   'P 1'
#
loop_
_entity.id
_entity.type
_entity.pdbx_description
1 polymer ?
#
loop_
_entity_poly.entity_id
_entity_poly.type
_entity_poly.pdbx_seq_one_letter_code
_entity_poly.pdbx_strand_id
1 'polypeptide(L)'
;MNKPRGYLCSTTDDRGRKCVTDLLEGVSARVYPVGRLDLVSEGILLLTDDGELKNRLTHPRHTIGKIYRVKVDGKVSDEQMEILTSELVIDGYKILPVSLSVSSEDESGTVLKMTLFEGRNRQIRKMCEAANLTVKRLSRISIGNLKLDGLPVGKWRYLEQHEVDYLYKATKEKNEHV
;
A
#
# COMPACT_ATOMS: atom_id res chain seq x y z
N MET A 1 0.71 -3.86 11.16
CA MET A 1 0.80 -5.32 10.88
C MET A 1 1.42 -5.58 9.52
N ASN A 2 1.96 -6.77 9.34
CA ASN A 2 2.36 -7.31 8.04
C ASN A 2 1.21 -8.19 7.52
N LYS A 3 0.30 -7.60 6.75
CA LYS A 3 -0.91 -8.28 6.25
C LYS A 3 -0.54 -9.44 5.33
N PRO A 4 -1.01 -10.65 5.59
CA PRO A 4 -0.86 -11.77 4.67
C PRO A 4 -1.84 -11.69 3.48
N ARG A 5 -1.59 -12.43 2.42
CA ARG A 5 -2.56 -12.68 1.36
C ARG A 5 -3.74 -13.50 1.90
N GLY A 6 -4.91 -13.38 1.27
CA GLY A 6 -6.10 -14.14 1.66
C GLY A 6 -6.92 -13.53 2.82
N TYR A 7 -6.55 -12.34 3.31
CA TYR A 7 -7.27 -11.63 4.35
C TYR A 7 -7.85 -10.32 3.82
N LEU A 8 -9.09 -10.03 4.17
CA LEU A 8 -9.76 -8.78 3.86
C LEU A 8 -9.30 -7.66 4.81
N CYS A 9 -9.13 -6.44 4.29
CA CYS A 9 -8.96 -5.23 5.10
C CYS A 9 -10.34 -4.75 5.58
N SER A 10 -10.96 -5.55 6.46
CA SER A 10 -12.25 -5.26 7.08
C SER A 10 -12.23 -5.72 8.52
N THR A 11 -13.19 -5.26 9.32
CA THR A 11 -13.44 -5.73 10.68
C THR A 11 -14.39 -6.93 10.70
N THR A 12 -15.22 -7.07 9.70
CA THR A 12 -16.20 -8.17 9.55
C THR A 12 -16.39 -8.48 8.07
N ASP A 13 -16.90 -9.67 7.78
CA ASP A 13 -17.29 -10.07 6.43
C ASP A 13 -18.53 -10.97 6.46
N ASP A 14 -19.57 -10.59 5.74
CA ASP A 14 -20.86 -11.29 5.72
C ASP A 14 -20.78 -12.66 5.01
N ARG A 15 -19.70 -12.92 4.28
CA ARG A 15 -19.45 -14.17 3.55
C ARG A 15 -18.49 -15.11 4.28
N GLY A 16 -18.12 -14.81 5.53
CA GLY A 16 -17.24 -15.63 6.36
C GLY A 16 -15.79 -15.70 5.90
N ARG A 17 -15.32 -14.75 5.07
CA ARG A 17 -13.91 -14.66 4.68
C ARG A 17 -13.07 -14.09 5.82
N LYS A 18 -11.83 -14.55 5.93
CA LYS A 18 -10.89 -14.07 6.95
C LYS A 18 -10.62 -12.58 6.83
N CYS A 19 -10.71 -11.87 7.94
CA CYS A 19 -10.43 -10.45 8.07
C CYS A 19 -9.09 -10.20 8.77
N VAL A 20 -8.47 -9.06 8.54
CA VAL A 20 -7.19 -8.69 9.19
C VAL A 20 -7.34 -8.59 10.71
N THR A 21 -8.52 -8.31 11.22
CA THR A 21 -8.84 -8.31 12.64
C THR A 21 -8.76 -9.67 13.30
N ASP A 22 -8.95 -10.77 12.56
CA ASP A 22 -8.82 -12.14 13.06
C ASP A 22 -7.38 -12.48 13.48
N LEU A 23 -6.40 -11.69 13.04
CA LEU A 23 -4.98 -11.83 13.37
C LEU A 23 -4.56 -11.03 14.61
N LEU A 24 -5.47 -10.27 15.24
CA LEU A 24 -5.16 -9.35 16.34
C LEU A 24 -5.37 -10.00 17.71
N GLU A 25 -4.67 -11.08 17.96
CA GLU A 25 -4.70 -11.74 19.27
C GLU A 25 -4.19 -10.80 20.37
N GLY A 26 -4.94 -10.68 21.48
CA GLY A 26 -4.55 -9.88 22.64
C GLY A 26 -4.81 -8.37 22.52
N VAL A 27 -5.39 -7.88 21.43
CA VAL A 27 -5.80 -6.49 21.28
C VAL A 27 -7.22 -6.32 21.82
N SER A 28 -7.37 -5.61 22.92
CA SER A 28 -8.69 -5.33 23.56
C SER A 28 -9.43 -4.17 22.90
N ALA A 29 -8.72 -3.21 22.30
CA ALA A 29 -9.31 -2.07 21.63
C ALA A 29 -9.95 -2.44 20.29
N ARG A 30 -11.06 -1.84 19.96
CA ARG A 30 -11.69 -1.98 18.64
C ARG A 30 -10.96 -1.12 17.64
N VAL A 31 -10.10 -1.75 16.82
CA VAL A 31 -9.30 -1.06 15.82
C VAL A 31 -9.85 -1.26 14.41
N TYR A 32 -9.54 -0.32 13.53
CA TYR A 32 -9.97 -0.29 12.13
C TYR A 32 -8.76 -0.19 11.20
N PRO A 33 -8.78 -0.87 10.04
CA PRO A 33 -7.75 -0.71 9.04
C PRO A 33 -7.72 0.72 8.48
N VAL A 34 -6.52 1.26 8.33
CA VAL A 34 -6.24 2.56 7.68
C VAL A 34 -5.96 2.32 6.21
N GLY A 35 -6.95 2.59 5.38
CA GLY A 35 -6.91 2.23 3.97
C GLY A 35 -7.03 0.72 3.76
N ARG A 36 -6.73 0.29 2.53
CA ARG A 36 -6.91 -1.11 2.14
C ARG A 36 -5.71 -1.63 1.35
N LEU A 37 -5.53 -2.93 1.43
CA LEU A 37 -4.81 -3.78 0.49
C LEU A 37 -5.79 -4.82 -0.04
N ASP A 38 -5.70 -5.18 -1.31
CA ASP A 38 -6.54 -6.22 -1.89
C ASP A 38 -6.34 -7.56 -1.19
N LEU A 39 -7.29 -8.48 -1.34
CA LEU A 39 -7.22 -9.84 -0.79
C LEU A 39 -5.92 -10.56 -1.14
N VAL A 40 -5.47 -10.39 -2.39
CA VAL A 40 -4.25 -11.02 -2.94
C VAL A 40 -3.00 -10.16 -2.80
N SER A 41 -3.08 -9.03 -2.11
CA SER A 41 -1.95 -8.14 -1.81
C SER A 41 -1.53 -8.30 -0.34
N GLU A 42 -0.30 -7.98 -0.03
CA GLU A 42 0.30 -8.18 1.29
C GLU A 42 1.12 -6.96 1.74
N GLY A 43 1.63 -7.00 2.95
CA GLY A 43 2.58 -6.03 3.48
C GLY A 43 2.01 -5.09 4.54
N ILE A 44 2.65 -3.93 4.71
CA ILE A 44 2.33 -3.02 5.80
C ILE A 44 0.90 -2.49 5.71
N LEU A 45 0.14 -2.72 6.79
CA LEU A 45 -1.20 -2.20 7.00
C LEU A 45 -1.25 -1.60 8.40
N LEU A 46 -1.69 -0.36 8.50
CA LEU A 46 -1.97 0.29 9.77
C LEU A 46 -3.38 -0.03 10.23
N LEU A 47 -3.54 -0.21 11.54
CA LEU A 47 -4.83 -0.30 12.19
C LEU A 47 -4.81 0.67 13.38
N THR A 48 -5.93 1.30 13.65
CA THR A 48 -6.05 2.26 14.75
C THR A 48 -7.49 2.33 15.25
N ASP A 49 -7.67 2.70 16.50
CA ASP A 49 -8.92 3.17 17.11
C ASP A 49 -9.08 4.70 17.02
N ASP A 50 -7.99 5.39 16.66
CA ASP A 50 -7.98 6.84 16.45
C ASP A 50 -8.61 7.19 15.10
N GLY A 51 -9.86 7.66 15.14
CA GLY A 51 -10.62 8.06 13.95
C GLY A 51 -10.05 9.29 13.26
N GLU A 52 -9.42 10.21 13.99
CA GLU A 52 -8.79 11.40 13.42
C GLU A 52 -7.56 11.01 12.60
N LEU A 53 -6.65 10.24 13.17
CA LEU A 53 -5.46 9.75 12.48
C LEU A 53 -5.85 8.92 11.24
N LYS A 54 -6.86 8.03 11.37
CA LYS A 54 -7.38 7.27 10.23
C LYS A 54 -7.86 8.19 9.12
N ASN A 55 -8.67 9.21 9.44
CA ASN A 55 -9.18 10.15 8.46
C ASN A 55 -8.04 10.90 7.76
N ARG A 56 -7.10 11.43 8.51
CA ARG A 56 -5.91 12.12 7.98
C ARG A 56 -5.12 11.24 7.01
N LEU A 57 -4.87 9.98 7.36
CA LEU A 57 -4.08 9.04 6.55
C LEU A 57 -4.79 8.52 5.29
N THR A 58 -6.12 8.60 5.25
CA THR A 58 -6.93 8.12 4.12
C THR A 58 -7.48 9.24 3.24
N HIS A 59 -7.44 10.49 3.71
CA HIS A 59 -8.00 11.61 2.97
C HIS A 59 -7.15 11.95 1.74
N PRO A 60 -7.75 12.20 0.57
CA PRO A 60 -7.01 12.46 -0.68
C PRO A 60 -6.08 13.68 -0.65
N ARG A 61 -6.34 14.66 0.24
CA ARG A 61 -5.48 15.86 0.40
C ARG A 61 -4.15 15.54 1.10
N HIS A 62 -4.06 14.45 1.84
CA HIS A 62 -2.87 14.08 2.59
C HIS A 62 -2.10 12.99 1.85
N THR A 63 -1.07 13.40 1.14
CA THR A 63 -0.31 12.54 0.24
C THR A 63 0.91 11.92 0.94
N ILE A 64 0.70 10.87 1.74
CA ILE A 64 1.82 10.07 2.23
C ILE A 64 2.23 9.06 1.15
N GLY A 65 3.51 9.09 0.79
CA GLY A 65 4.10 8.14 -0.15
C GLY A 65 3.99 6.71 0.36
N LYS A 66 3.60 5.81 -0.51
CA LYS A 66 3.50 4.36 -0.23
C LYS A 66 4.41 3.64 -1.20
N ILE A 67 5.33 2.85 -0.68
CA ILE A 67 6.27 2.10 -1.52
C ILE A 67 5.81 0.66 -1.63
N TYR A 68 5.78 0.19 -2.87
CA TYR A 68 5.38 -1.17 -3.22
C TYR A 68 6.53 -1.91 -3.88
N ARG A 69 6.61 -3.20 -3.59
CA ARG A 69 7.41 -4.19 -4.30
C ARG A 69 6.47 -5.01 -5.15
N VAL A 70 6.66 -4.92 -6.46
CA VAL A 70 5.76 -5.52 -7.47
C VAL A 70 6.54 -6.54 -8.25
N LYS A 71 6.28 -7.83 -8.06
CA LYS A 71 6.86 -8.88 -8.90
C LYS A 71 5.95 -9.10 -10.09
N VAL A 72 6.49 -8.88 -11.28
CA VAL A 72 5.83 -9.16 -12.57
C VAL A 72 6.44 -10.37 -13.24
N ASP A 73 5.72 -10.96 -14.17
CA ASP A 73 6.18 -12.09 -14.97
C ASP A 73 7.14 -11.60 -16.06
N GLY A 74 8.22 -12.35 -16.28
CA GLY A 74 9.18 -12.06 -17.32
C GLY A 74 10.02 -10.80 -17.08
N LYS A 75 10.78 -10.43 -18.11
CA LYS A 75 11.56 -9.19 -18.14
C LYS A 75 10.68 -8.02 -18.53
N VAL A 76 11.00 -6.85 -18.00
CA VAL A 76 10.30 -5.60 -18.32
C VAL A 76 11.12 -4.84 -19.36
N SER A 77 10.52 -4.53 -20.51
CA SER A 77 11.16 -3.76 -21.57
C SER A 77 11.17 -2.26 -21.27
N ASP A 78 12.01 -1.52 -22.00
CA ASP A 78 12.08 -0.06 -21.88
C ASP A 78 10.75 0.60 -22.27
N GLU A 79 10.04 0.09 -23.28
CA GLU A 79 8.71 0.58 -23.67
C GLU A 79 7.68 0.36 -22.55
N GLN A 80 7.74 -0.77 -21.87
CA GLN A 80 6.86 -1.04 -20.72
C GLN A 80 7.17 -0.13 -19.54
N MET A 81 8.45 0.17 -19.30
CA MET A 81 8.87 1.15 -18.28
C MET A 81 8.37 2.55 -18.64
N GLU A 82 8.45 2.95 -19.90
CA GLU A 82 7.94 4.23 -20.39
C GLU A 82 6.42 4.34 -20.18
N ILE A 83 5.65 3.29 -20.54
CA ILE A 83 4.21 3.26 -20.28
C ILE A 83 3.90 3.45 -18.79
N LEU A 84 4.60 2.71 -17.90
CA LEU A 84 4.36 2.78 -16.45
C LEU A 84 4.70 4.13 -15.84
N THR A 85 5.58 4.92 -16.46
CA THR A 85 6.00 6.25 -15.99
C THR A 85 5.32 7.39 -16.71
N SER A 86 4.56 7.10 -17.79
CA SER A 86 3.81 8.08 -18.55
C SER A 86 2.55 8.56 -17.80
N GLU A 87 1.89 9.56 -18.38
CA GLU A 87 0.57 10.00 -17.92
C GLU A 87 -0.51 8.97 -18.24
N LEU A 88 -0.81 8.10 -17.29
CA LEU A 88 -1.86 7.10 -17.44
C LEU A 88 -3.22 7.63 -16.97
N VAL A 89 -4.26 7.24 -17.72
CA VAL A 89 -5.66 7.42 -17.31
C VAL A 89 -6.21 6.05 -16.93
N ILE A 90 -6.63 5.89 -15.66
CA ILE A 90 -7.17 4.66 -15.12
C ILE A 90 -8.59 4.92 -14.61
N ASP A 91 -9.56 4.16 -15.09
CA ASP A 91 -10.98 4.33 -14.75
C ASP A 91 -11.49 5.77 -14.98
N GLY A 92 -11.01 6.44 -16.04
CA GLY A 92 -11.38 7.81 -16.37
C GLY A 92 -10.65 8.90 -15.56
N TYR A 93 -9.66 8.51 -14.73
CA TYR A 93 -8.87 9.46 -13.93
C TYR A 93 -7.41 9.46 -14.35
N LYS A 94 -6.86 10.64 -14.58
CA LYS A 94 -5.42 10.84 -14.72
C LYS A 94 -4.77 10.58 -13.37
N ILE A 95 -3.90 9.56 -13.30
CA ILE A 95 -3.20 9.19 -12.06
C ILE A 95 -2.02 10.14 -11.80
N LEU A 96 -1.66 10.28 -10.53
CA LEU A 96 -0.45 11.02 -10.16
C LEU A 96 0.81 10.30 -10.67
N PRO A 97 1.88 11.05 -11.00
CA PRO A 97 3.15 10.47 -11.41
C PRO A 97 3.67 9.46 -10.38
N VAL A 98 4.20 8.36 -10.87
CA VAL A 98 4.74 7.26 -10.06
C VAL A 98 6.26 7.24 -10.21
N SER A 99 6.98 7.15 -9.09
CA SER A 99 8.41 6.85 -9.14
C SER A 99 8.60 5.34 -9.25
N LEU A 100 9.38 4.91 -10.23
CA LEU A 100 9.57 3.51 -10.59
C LEU A 100 11.05 3.18 -10.78
N SER A 101 11.48 2.04 -10.27
CA SER A 101 12.80 1.46 -10.54
C SER A 101 12.76 -0.07 -10.53
N VAL A 102 13.66 -0.69 -11.28
CA VAL A 102 13.89 -2.14 -11.21
C VAL A 102 14.73 -2.41 -9.96
N SER A 103 14.27 -3.29 -9.08
CA SER A 103 14.99 -3.72 -7.88
C SER A 103 15.81 -4.99 -8.10
N SER A 104 15.28 -5.91 -8.88
CA SER A 104 15.95 -7.14 -9.28
C SER A 104 15.26 -7.77 -10.49
N GLU A 105 16.00 -8.56 -11.24
CA GLU A 105 15.50 -9.36 -12.36
C GLU A 105 16.16 -10.73 -12.31
N ASP A 106 15.36 -11.77 -12.50
CA ASP A 106 15.81 -13.17 -12.59
C ASP A 106 14.91 -13.96 -13.57
N GLU A 107 15.18 -15.25 -13.73
CA GLU A 107 14.38 -16.13 -14.60
C GLU A 107 12.90 -16.22 -14.18
N SER A 108 12.57 -15.92 -12.93
CA SER A 108 11.21 -15.95 -12.39
C SER A 108 10.44 -14.62 -12.58
N GLY A 109 11.07 -13.60 -13.15
CA GLY A 109 10.50 -12.30 -13.49
C GLY A 109 11.23 -11.11 -12.90
N THR A 110 10.67 -9.93 -13.10
CA THR A 110 11.22 -8.65 -12.67
C THR A 110 10.52 -8.17 -11.39
N VAL A 111 11.30 -7.62 -10.47
CA VAL A 111 10.79 -6.95 -9.26
C VAL A 111 10.94 -5.45 -9.43
N LEU A 112 9.81 -4.75 -9.49
CA LEU A 112 9.73 -3.30 -9.55
C LEU A 112 9.53 -2.72 -8.15
N LYS A 113 10.18 -1.60 -7.87
CA LYS A 113 9.90 -0.74 -6.72
C LYS A 113 9.10 0.47 -7.21
N MET A 114 7.88 0.63 -6.72
CA MET A 114 6.97 1.70 -7.14
C MET A 114 6.59 2.55 -5.93
N THR A 115 6.71 3.88 -6.07
CA THR A 115 6.26 4.83 -5.05
C THR A 115 5.03 5.57 -5.56
N LEU A 116 3.93 5.46 -4.82
CA LEU A 116 2.65 6.11 -5.11
C LEU A 116 2.27 7.05 -3.99
N PHE A 117 1.72 8.21 -4.34
CA PHE A 117 1.20 9.21 -3.40
C PHE A 117 -0.32 9.18 -3.28
N GLU A 118 -0.99 8.38 -4.08
CA GLU A 118 -2.42 8.11 -4.03
C GLU A 118 -2.70 6.61 -3.84
N GLY A 119 -3.96 6.20 -3.80
CA GLY A 119 -4.32 4.79 -3.60
C GLY A 119 -5.67 4.46 -4.22
N ARG A 120 -5.76 4.50 -5.56
CA ARG A 120 -6.99 4.14 -6.27
C ARG A 120 -7.19 2.62 -6.30
N ASN A 121 -8.42 2.22 -6.57
CA ASN A 121 -8.77 0.79 -6.62
C ASN A 121 -7.87 0.04 -7.60
N ARG A 122 -7.09 -0.92 -7.08
CA ARG A 122 -6.19 -1.80 -7.84
C ARG A 122 -5.24 -1.06 -8.80
N GLN A 123 -4.86 0.19 -8.46
CA GLN A 123 -4.10 1.10 -9.33
C GLN A 123 -2.86 0.44 -9.94
N ILE A 124 -1.97 -0.12 -9.12
CA ILE A 124 -0.72 -0.76 -9.61
C ILE A 124 -1.01 -1.90 -10.58
N ARG A 125 -2.03 -2.71 -10.30
CA ARG A 125 -2.40 -3.83 -11.19
C ARG A 125 -2.92 -3.35 -12.53
N LYS A 126 -3.71 -2.28 -12.54
CA LYS A 126 -4.22 -1.67 -13.77
C LYS A 126 -3.12 -0.96 -14.57
N MET A 127 -2.15 -0.33 -13.87
CA MET A 127 -0.96 0.22 -14.52
C MET A 127 -0.14 -0.88 -15.20
N CYS A 128 0.13 -1.98 -14.49
CA CYS A 128 0.84 -3.12 -15.05
C CYS A 128 0.08 -3.75 -16.24
N GLU A 129 -1.24 -3.89 -16.14
CA GLU A 129 -2.10 -4.37 -17.21
C GLU A 129 -2.03 -3.47 -18.45
N ALA A 130 -2.04 -2.13 -18.28
CA ALA A 130 -1.87 -1.17 -19.37
C ALA A 130 -0.50 -1.31 -20.08
N ALA A 131 0.53 -1.76 -19.35
CA ALA A 131 1.85 -2.06 -19.90
C ALA A 131 2.01 -3.53 -20.33
N ASN A 132 0.91 -4.31 -20.43
CA ASN A 132 0.92 -5.75 -20.73
C ASN A 132 1.82 -6.57 -19.77
N LEU A 133 1.84 -6.20 -18.49
CA LEU A 133 2.57 -6.89 -17.43
C LEU A 133 1.63 -7.64 -16.49
N THR A 134 1.95 -8.89 -16.20
CA THR A 134 1.20 -9.71 -15.23
C THR A 134 1.82 -9.63 -13.84
N VAL A 135 1.08 -9.11 -12.86
CA VAL A 135 1.52 -9.00 -11.47
C VAL A 135 1.40 -10.35 -10.75
N LYS A 136 2.52 -10.97 -10.44
CA LYS A 136 2.62 -12.22 -9.66
C LYS A 136 2.46 -11.97 -8.15
N ARG A 137 3.12 -10.92 -7.64
CA ARG A 137 3.10 -10.58 -6.21
C ARG A 137 3.13 -9.07 -6.02
N LEU A 138 2.32 -8.58 -5.09
CA LEU A 138 2.24 -7.16 -4.76
C LEU A 138 2.32 -7.01 -3.24
N SER A 139 3.39 -6.36 -2.78
CA SER A 139 3.65 -6.13 -1.36
C SER A 139 3.85 -4.65 -1.11
N ARG A 140 3.10 -4.05 -0.18
CA ARG A 140 3.39 -2.70 0.31
C ARG A 140 4.46 -2.78 1.38
N ILE A 141 5.63 -2.21 1.11
CA ILE A 141 6.82 -2.31 1.98
C ILE A 141 7.04 -1.09 2.87
N SER A 142 6.42 0.07 2.54
CA SER A 142 6.40 1.22 3.45
C SER A 142 5.16 2.10 3.29
N ILE A 143 4.88 2.87 4.35
CA ILE A 143 3.95 4.01 4.36
C ILE A 143 4.74 5.18 4.96
N GLY A 144 5.12 6.15 4.12
CA GLY A 144 6.09 7.16 4.52
C GLY A 144 7.39 6.52 5.02
N ASN A 145 7.81 6.90 6.22
CA ASN A 145 9.00 6.36 6.88
C ASN A 145 8.76 5.03 7.61
N LEU A 146 7.49 4.61 7.77
CA LEU A 146 7.20 3.34 8.42
C LEU A 146 7.52 2.17 7.50
N LYS A 147 8.22 1.18 8.04
CA LYS A 147 8.62 -0.06 7.36
C LYS A 147 8.21 -1.28 8.19
N LEU A 148 8.31 -2.46 7.59
CA LEU A 148 8.03 -3.71 8.29
C LEU A 148 9.14 -4.14 9.26
N ASP A 149 10.38 -3.76 9.01
CA ASP A 149 11.57 -3.96 9.87
C ASP A 149 11.67 -5.39 10.44
N GLY A 150 11.53 -6.38 9.58
CA GLY A 150 11.61 -7.79 9.98
C GLY A 150 10.32 -8.37 10.59
N LEU A 151 9.22 -7.60 10.69
CA LEU A 151 7.95 -8.11 11.18
C LEU A 151 7.44 -9.25 10.30
N PRO A 152 7.30 -10.51 10.81
CA PRO A 152 6.87 -11.64 10.00
C PRO A 152 5.47 -11.47 9.41
N VAL A 153 5.20 -12.15 8.31
CA VAL A 153 3.88 -12.15 7.66
C VAL A 153 2.81 -12.67 8.64
N GLY A 154 1.69 -11.99 8.72
CA GLY A 154 0.59 -12.29 9.64
C GLY A 154 0.79 -11.75 11.06
N LYS A 155 1.96 -11.20 11.38
CA LYS A 155 2.23 -10.61 12.69
C LYS A 155 1.97 -9.10 12.70
N TRP A 156 1.82 -8.58 13.92
CA TRP A 156 1.60 -7.17 14.17
C TRP A 156 2.45 -6.70 15.37
N ARG A 157 2.66 -5.40 15.46
CA ARG A 157 3.23 -4.71 16.62
C ARG A 157 2.54 -3.38 16.82
N TYR A 158 2.63 -2.85 18.01
CA TYR A 158 2.29 -1.44 18.24
C TYR A 158 3.29 -0.53 17.54
N LEU A 159 2.86 0.66 17.16
CA LEU A 159 3.74 1.75 16.75
C LEU A 159 4.35 2.38 18.00
N GLU A 160 5.59 2.82 17.88
CA GLU A 160 6.22 3.64 18.91
C GLU A 160 5.73 5.08 18.81
N GLN A 161 5.85 5.85 19.92
CA GLN A 161 5.33 7.22 19.95
C GLN A 161 5.89 8.09 18.82
N HIS A 162 7.19 7.99 18.55
CA HIS A 162 7.82 8.76 17.46
C HIS A 162 7.26 8.41 16.05
N GLU A 163 6.82 7.16 15.84
CA GLU A 163 6.18 6.74 14.58
C GLU A 163 4.76 7.34 14.46
N VAL A 164 4.02 7.40 15.56
CA VAL A 164 2.71 8.06 15.63
C VAL A 164 2.85 9.55 15.39
N ASP A 165 3.79 10.21 16.07
CA ASP A 165 4.07 11.64 15.90
C ASP A 165 4.47 11.97 14.45
N TYR A 166 5.27 11.10 13.83
CA TYR A 166 5.60 11.23 12.41
C TYR A 166 4.36 11.20 11.53
N LEU A 167 3.42 10.26 11.74
CA LEU A 167 2.20 10.16 10.95
C LEU A 167 1.33 11.40 11.08
N TYR A 168 1.16 11.93 12.29
CA TYR A 168 0.46 13.18 12.52
C TYR A 168 1.13 14.37 11.84
N LYS A 169 2.48 14.46 11.94
CA LYS A 169 3.25 15.52 11.29
C LYS A 169 3.17 15.46 9.76
N ALA A 170 3.27 14.26 9.20
CA ALA A 170 3.22 14.03 7.75
C ALA A 170 1.84 14.28 7.14
N THR A 171 0.78 14.31 7.96
CA THR A 171 -0.60 14.58 7.55
C THR A 171 -1.13 15.93 8.05
N LYS A 172 -0.29 16.81 8.59
CA LYS A 172 -0.68 18.20 8.84
C LYS A 172 -0.98 18.86 7.50
N GLU A 173 -2.08 19.64 7.45
CA GLU A 173 -2.35 20.51 6.32
C GLU A 173 -1.15 21.44 6.17
N LYS A 174 -0.59 21.52 4.97
CA LYS A 174 0.27 22.63 4.63
C LYS A 174 -0.64 23.84 4.67
N ASN A 175 -0.54 24.66 5.73
CA ASN A 175 -1.13 25.98 5.71
C ASN A 175 -0.58 26.65 4.45
N GLU A 176 -1.44 26.90 3.49
CA GLU A 176 -1.15 27.81 2.41
C GLU A 176 -0.88 29.15 3.12
N HIS A 177 0.37 29.52 3.17
CA HIS A 177 0.72 30.89 3.51
C HIS A 177 0.15 31.77 2.39
N VAL A 178 -0.89 32.49 2.77
CA VAL A 178 -1.41 33.66 2.04
C VAL A 178 -0.28 34.64 1.77
#